data_78591768a52cc913012de36337129aa6
#
_entry.id   78591768a52cc913012de36337129aa6
#
_cell.length_a   1.000
_cell.length_b   1.000
_cell.length_c   1.000
_cell.angle_alpha   90.00
_cell.angle_beta   90.00
_cell.angle_gamma   90.00
#
_symmetry.space_group_name_H-M   'P 1'
#
loop_
_entity.id
_entity.type
_entity.pdbx_description
1 polymer ?
#
loop_
_entity_poly.entity_id
_entity_poly.type
_entity_poly.pdbx_seq_one_letter_code
_entity_poly.pdbx_strand_id
1 'polypeptide(L)'
;PLPITMDESVKNQWHCSGSVLNVSDGLAITTSCEDVEGALQFVDDLHTQDIHNLRFWGVEGVDYNVDENGEFYRTEEQRTRASDTAYKASHTCTYSYFPQYSGTSDDGINANKPDGQANEFFDGLNDDIKEAFSAYGAETYVDMIGTNEAPGAWYPMWSYSNGFTTDTEGG
;
A
#
# COMPACT_ATOMS: atom_id res chain seq x y z
N PRO A 1 17.07 3.06 10.13
CA PRO A 1 18.32 3.67 9.70
C PRO A 1 18.03 4.63 8.56
N LEU A 2 18.61 5.84 8.61
CA LEU A 2 18.55 6.81 7.54
C LEU A 2 19.68 6.56 6.55
N PRO A 3 19.47 6.71 5.24
CA PRO A 3 20.55 6.66 4.28
C PRO A 3 21.47 7.88 4.47
N ILE A 4 22.76 7.63 4.45
CA ILE A 4 23.77 8.65 4.59
C ILE A 4 24.47 8.80 3.23
N THR A 5 24.44 10.00 2.67
CA THR A 5 25.22 10.36 1.48
C THR A 5 26.55 11.03 1.92
N MET A 6 27.55 11.04 1.02
CA MET A 6 28.85 11.60 1.32
C MET A 6 28.79 13.12 1.59
N ASP A 7 27.92 13.81 0.90
CA ASP A 7 27.60 15.22 1.06
C ASP A 7 26.23 15.55 0.46
N GLU A 8 25.76 16.77 0.64
CA GLU A 8 24.44 17.22 0.18
C GLU A 8 24.31 17.27 -1.36
N SER A 9 25.38 17.24 -2.10
CA SER A 9 25.35 17.23 -3.58
C SER A 9 25.07 15.84 -4.14
N VAL A 10 25.28 14.81 -3.33
CA VAL A 10 25.01 13.41 -3.74
C VAL A 10 23.54 13.09 -3.54
N LYS A 11 22.85 12.86 -4.67
CA LYS A 11 21.43 12.49 -4.64
C LYS A 11 21.22 11.16 -3.92
N ASN A 12 20.38 11.18 -2.90
CA ASN A 12 19.93 9.96 -2.24
C ASN A 12 19.03 9.16 -3.22
N GLN A 13 19.38 7.91 -3.46
CA GLN A 13 18.64 7.00 -4.35
C GLN A 13 18.08 5.78 -3.59
N TRP A 14 17.94 5.90 -2.28
CA TRP A 14 17.46 4.80 -1.45
C TRP A 14 16.04 4.36 -1.80
N HIS A 15 15.15 5.32 -2.09
CA HIS A 15 13.78 5.05 -2.46
C HIS A 15 13.53 5.48 -3.90
N CYS A 16 13.05 4.54 -4.72
CA CYS A 16 12.58 4.81 -6.07
C CYS A 16 11.11 4.44 -6.16
N SER A 17 10.32 5.25 -6.85
CA SER A 17 8.94 4.89 -7.19
C SER A 17 8.93 3.57 -7.97
N GLY A 18 8.08 2.66 -7.52
CA GLY A 18 7.96 1.35 -8.14
C GLY A 18 7.28 1.37 -9.52
N SER A 19 7.29 0.23 -10.18
CA SER A 19 6.48 0.00 -11.37
C SER A 19 4.99 0.08 -11.03
N VAL A 20 4.24 0.76 -11.86
CA VAL A 20 2.85 1.11 -11.60
C VAL A 20 1.88 -0.05 -11.83
N LEU A 21 2.23 -1.01 -12.68
CA LEU A 21 1.35 -2.11 -13.05
C LEU A 21 1.99 -3.47 -12.78
N ASN A 22 1.39 -4.22 -11.85
CA ASN A 22 1.72 -5.62 -11.65
C ASN A 22 0.79 -6.49 -12.51
N VAL A 23 1.35 -7.21 -13.47
CA VAL A 23 0.63 -8.14 -14.36
C VAL A 23 0.94 -9.60 -14.03
N SER A 24 1.57 -9.86 -12.88
CA SER A 24 1.93 -11.21 -12.44
C SER A 24 0.73 -11.98 -11.91
N ASP A 25 -0.24 -11.27 -11.37
CA ASP A 25 -1.45 -11.84 -10.77
C ASP A 25 -2.68 -11.44 -11.57
N GLY A 26 -3.70 -12.26 -11.51
CA GLY A 26 -4.94 -12.01 -12.22
C GLY A 26 -6.05 -12.96 -11.80
N LEU A 27 -7.25 -12.67 -12.27
CA LEU A 27 -8.43 -13.49 -12.09
C LEU A 27 -8.80 -14.11 -13.44
N ALA A 28 -9.17 -15.38 -13.44
CA ALA A 28 -9.63 -16.07 -14.63
C ALA A 28 -11.00 -16.72 -14.38
N ILE A 29 -11.91 -16.57 -15.33
CA ILE A 29 -13.20 -17.26 -15.35
C ILE A 29 -13.00 -18.53 -16.17
N THR A 30 -13.29 -19.68 -15.55
CA THR A 30 -13.12 -20.98 -16.18
C THR A 30 -14.28 -21.32 -17.13
N THR A 31 -14.05 -22.26 -18.06
CA THR A 31 -15.08 -22.74 -18.98
C THR A 31 -16.23 -23.51 -18.31
N SER A 32 -16.11 -23.84 -17.02
CA SER A 32 -17.16 -24.44 -16.21
C SER A 32 -18.08 -23.43 -15.52
N CYS A 33 -17.82 -22.12 -15.69
CA CYS A 33 -18.70 -21.09 -15.17
C CYS A 33 -20.02 -21.08 -15.95
N GLU A 34 -21.13 -21.26 -15.25
CA GLU A 34 -22.46 -21.29 -15.84
C GLU A 34 -23.02 -19.88 -16.11
N ASP A 35 -22.58 -18.88 -15.31
CA ASP A 35 -22.96 -17.47 -15.42
C ASP A 35 -21.72 -16.59 -15.55
N VAL A 36 -21.21 -16.49 -16.76
CA VAL A 36 -20.02 -15.67 -17.06
C VAL A 36 -20.30 -14.18 -16.91
N GLU A 37 -21.50 -13.73 -17.28
CA GLU A 37 -21.90 -12.33 -17.20
C GLU A 37 -22.01 -11.87 -15.73
N GLY A 38 -22.66 -12.66 -14.89
CA GLY A 38 -22.72 -12.39 -13.45
C GLY A 38 -21.35 -12.43 -12.77
N ALA A 39 -20.48 -13.34 -13.20
CA ALA A 39 -19.11 -13.39 -12.69
C ALA A 39 -18.29 -12.14 -13.09
N LEU A 40 -18.45 -11.64 -14.31
CA LEU A 40 -17.81 -10.39 -14.77
C LEU A 40 -18.36 -9.18 -14.02
N GLN A 41 -19.69 -9.11 -13.82
CA GLN A 41 -20.32 -8.05 -13.05
C GLN A 41 -19.81 -8.03 -11.60
N PHE A 42 -19.70 -9.20 -10.98
CA PHE A 42 -19.11 -9.31 -9.63
C PHE A 42 -17.67 -8.76 -9.57
N VAL A 43 -16.85 -9.07 -10.58
CA VAL A 43 -15.49 -8.55 -10.66
C VAL A 43 -15.49 -7.03 -10.84
N ASP A 44 -16.37 -6.51 -11.69
CA ASP A 44 -16.53 -5.07 -11.92
C ASP A 44 -16.94 -4.33 -10.63
N ASP A 45 -17.93 -4.86 -9.91
CA ASP A 45 -18.38 -4.32 -8.63
C ASP A 45 -17.25 -4.28 -7.58
N LEU A 46 -16.36 -5.28 -7.57
CA LEU A 46 -15.20 -5.30 -6.66
C LEU A 46 -14.19 -4.16 -6.92
N HIS A 47 -14.22 -3.56 -8.11
CA HIS A 47 -13.34 -2.45 -8.49
C HIS A 47 -13.92 -1.09 -8.07
N THR A 48 -15.16 -1.03 -7.60
CA THR A 48 -15.74 0.22 -7.12
C THR A 48 -15.06 0.69 -5.83
N GLN A 49 -14.87 2.01 -5.69
CA GLN A 49 -14.18 2.59 -4.52
C GLN A 49 -14.92 2.26 -3.21
N ASP A 50 -16.25 2.27 -3.22
CA ASP A 50 -17.06 1.96 -2.03
C ASP A 50 -16.82 0.54 -1.53
N ILE A 51 -16.81 -0.43 -2.44
CA ILE A 51 -16.55 -1.83 -2.08
C ILE A 51 -15.09 -2.01 -1.66
N HIS A 52 -14.16 -1.30 -2.31
CA HIS A 52 -12.76 -1.31 -1.92
C HIS A 52 -12.57 -0.77 -0.51
N ASN A 53 -13.16 0.38 -0.20
CA ASN A 53 -13.12 0.97 1.14
C ASN A 53 -13.73 0.04 2.19
N LEU A 54 -14.89 -0.54 1.91
CA LEU A 54 -15.52 -1.52 2.81
C LEU A 54 -14.60 -2.71 3.11
N ARG A 55 -13.84 -3.17 2.14
CA ARG A 55 -12.94 -4.33 2.27
C ARG A 55 -11.67 -4.03 3.07
N PHE A 56 -11.12 -2.83 2.94
CA PHE A 56 -9.81 -2.49 3.52
C PHE A 56 -9.91 -1.53 4.72
N TRP A 57 -10.80 -0.57 4.66
CA TRP A 57 -11.03 0.37 5.76
C TRP A 57 -12.11 -0.13 6.73
N GLY A 58 -13.12 -0.84 6.23
CA GLY A 58 -14.26 -1.30 7.00
C GLY A 58 -15.45 -0.37 6.91
N VAL A 59 -16.19 -0.22 8.00
CA VAL A 59 -17.41 0.58 8.09
C VAL A 59 -17.11 1.93 8.73
N GLU A 60 -17.46 3.01 8.04
CA GLU A 60 -17.33 4.38 8.55
C GLU A 60 -18.10 4.54 9.89
N GLY A 61 -17.48 5.26 10.84
CA GLY A 61 -17.99 5.44 12.19
C GLY A 61 -17.82 4.22 13.11
N VAL A 62 -17.46 3.06 12.57
CA VAL A 62 -17.18 1.84 13.32
C VAL A 62 -15.70 1.50 13.27
N ASP A 63 -15.15 1.31 12.09
CA ASP A 63 -13.77 0.86 11.88
C ASP A 63 -12.82 2.03 11.59
N TYR A 64 -13.33 3.09 11.01
CA TYR A 64 -12.63 4.34 10.74
C TYR A 64 -13.58 5.53 10.79
N ASN A 65 -13.04 6.73 10.78
CA ASN A 65 -13.77 7.99 10.73
C ASN A 65 -13.25 8.84 9.57
N VAL A 66 -14.02 9.86 9.22
CA VAL A 66 -13.67 10.87 8.22
C VAL A 66 -13.61 12.23 8.89
N ASP A 67 -12.55 12.99 8.68
CA ASP A 67 -12.40 14.34 9.22
C ASP A 67 -13.12 15.39 8.34
N GLU A 68 -13.00 16.67 8.73
CA GLU A 68 -13.60 17.81 8.00
C GLU A 68 -12.99 18.05 6.61
N ASN A 69 -11.81 17.49 6.33
CA ASN A 69 -11.13 17.57 5.05
C ASN A 69 -11.41 16.36 4.15
N GLY A 70 -12.15 15.37 4.65
CA GLY A 70 -12.40 14.11 3.97
C GLY A 70 -11.31 13.06 4.19
N GLU A 71 -10.37 13.30 5.10
CA GLU A 71 -9.28 12.37 5.37
C GLU A 71 -9.73 11.25 6.32
N PHE A 72 -9.40 10.00 5.95
CA PHE A 72 -9.70 8.84 6.77
C PHE A 72 -8.70 8.71 7.91
N TYR A 73 -9.22 8.43 9.09
CA TYR A 73 -8.40 8.19 10.28
C TYR A 73 -9.05 7.18 11.21
N ARG A 74 -8.25 6.58 12.07
CA ARG A 74 -8.69 5.69 13.15
C ARG A 74 -8.35 6.29 14.50
N THR A 75 -9.25 6.12 15.45
CA THR A 75 -8.94 6.34 16.86
C THR A 75 -8.02 5.23 17.37
N GLU A 76 -7.37 5.45 18.51
CA GLU A 76 -6.55 4.42 19.16
C GLU A 76 -7.39 3.15 19.47
N GLU A 77 -8.65 3.32 19.88
CA GLU A 77 -9.55 2.20 20.11
C GLU A 77 -9.85 1.42 18.83
N GLN A 78 -10.09 2.10 17.71
CA GLN A 78 -10.32 1.48 16.42
C GLN A 78 -9.06 0.76 15.92
N ARG A 79 -7.88 1.33 16.07
CA ARG A 79 -6.59 0.67 15.75
C ARG A 79 -6.35 -0.57 16.60
N THR A 80 -6.57 -0.47 17.89
CA THR A 80 -6.45 -1.61 18.81
C THR A 80 -7.40 -2.73 18.43
N ARG A 81 -8.67 -2.41 18.18
CA ARG A 81 -9.68 -3.37 17.73
C ARG A 81 -9.31 -4.00 16.37
N ALA A 82 -8.85 -3.19 15.41
CA ALA A 82 -8.41 -3.68 14.11
C ALA A 82 -7.18 -4.61 14.20
N SER A 83 -6.38 -4.53 15.26
CA SER A 83 -5.26 -5.44 15.52
C SER A 83 -5.69 -6.74 16.22
N ASP A 84 -6.85 -6.77 16.85
CA ASP A 84 -7.38 -7.93 17.57
C ASP A 84 -7.69 -9.11 16.63
N THR A 85 -7.18 -10.28 16.94
CA THR A 85 -7.32 -11.47 16.09
C THR A 85 -8.75 -11.96 16.00
N ALA A 86 -9.52 -11.88 17.09
CA ALA A 86 -10.92 -12.34 17.12
C ALA A 86 -11.81 -11.37 16.33
N TYR A 87 -11.55 -10.07 16.44
CA TYR A 87 -12.25 -9.07 15.65
C TYR A 87 -11.96 -9.25 14.16
N LYS A 88 -10.69 -9.41 13.77
CA LYS A 88 -10.30 -9.70 12.39
C LYS A 88 -11.02 -10.92 11.84
N ALA A 89 -11.05 -12.01 12.58
CA ALA A 89 -11.67 -13.25 12.14
C ALA A 89 -13.18 -13.12 11.84
N SER A 90 -13.87 -12.19 12.49
CA SER A 90 -15.31 -11.97 12.34
C SER A 90 -15.70 -10.81 11.42
N HIS A 91 -14.77 -9.89 11.13
CA HIS A 91 -15.05 -8.64 10.41
C HIS A 91 -14.20 -8.44 9.16
N THR A 92 -13.11 -9.17 9.00
CA THR A 92 -12.25 -9.04 7.82
C THR A 92 -12.87 -9.74 6.63
N CYS A 93 -12.87 -9.06 5.49
CA CYS A 93 -13.22 -9.68 4.21
C CYS A 93 -12.23 -10.79 3.88
N THR A 94 -12.70 -12.02 3.71
CA THR A 94 -11.87 -13.18 3.34
C THR A 94 -11.33 -13.09 1.91
N TYR A 95 -11.90 -12.20 1.08
CA TYR A 95 -11.51 -11.95 -0.30
C TYR A 95 -10.65 -10.69 -0.43
N SER A 96 -9.53 -10.65 0.31
CA SER A 96 -8.64 -9.49 0.30
C SER A 96 -7.60 -9.50 -0.83
N TYR A 97 -7.51 -10.57 -1.62
CA TYR A 97 -6.42 -10.74 -2.59
C TYR A 97 -6.65 -10.02 -3.92
N PHE A 98 -7.89 -9.87 -4.36
CA PHE A 98 -8.20 -9.27 -5.66
C PHE A 98 -9.53 -8.51 -5.63
N PRO A 99 -9.59 -7.31 -6.23
CA PRO A 99 -8.48 -6.46 -6.61
C PRO A 99 -7.77 -5.88 -5.39
N GLN A 100 -6.49 -5.52 -5.52
CA GLN A 100 -5.74 -4.77 -4.51
C GLN A 100 -5.11 -3.54 -5.15
N TYR A 101 -5.48 -2.37 -4.65
CA TYR A 101 -4.89 -1.11 -5.04
C TYR A 101 -3.92 -0.64 -3.97
N SER A 102 -2.79 -0.09 -4.40
CA SER A 102 -1.83 0.64 -3.56
C SER A 102 -1.85 2.10 -3.95
N GLY A 103 -1.35 2.97 -3.07
CA GLY A 103 -1.33 4.40 -3.32
C GLY A 103 -2.64 5.08 -2.97
N THR A 104 -2.87 6.23 -3.58
CA THR A 104 -4.01 7.10 -3.31
C THR A 104 -5.26 6.59 -4.03
N SER A 105 -6.41 6.69 -3.36
CA SER A 105 -7.71 6.36 -3.91
C SER A 105 -8.19 7.42 -4.92
N ASP A 106 -9.33 7.17 -5.55
CA ASP A 106 -9.90 8.04 -6.59
C ASP A 106 -10.27 9.44 -6.06
N ASP A 107 -10.45 9.60 -4.74
CA ASP A 107 -10.70 10.90 -4.11
C ASP A 107 -9.48 11.84 -4.08
N GLY A 108 -8.30 11.31 -4.37
CA GLY A 108 -7.03 12.04 -4.36
C GLY A 108 -6.51 12.42 -2.97
N ILE A 109 -7.17 11.98 -1.90
CA ILE A 109 -6.88 12.32 -0.50
C ILE A 109 -6.43 11.08 0.27
N ASN A 110 -7.23 10.02 0.20
CA ASN A 110 -7.05 8.84 1.03
C ASN A 110 -6.19 7.77 0.37
N ALA A 111 -5.44 7.05 1.17
CA ALA A 111 -4.81 5.83 0.70
C ALA A 111 -5.84 4.71 0.51
N ASN A 112 -5.62 3.87 -0.50
CA ASN A 112 -6.49 2.70 -0.75
C ASN A 112 -6.52 1.71 0.42
N LYS A 113 -5.53 1.77 1.31
CA LYS A 113 -5.43 0.90 2.49
C LYS A 113 -4.93 1.70 3.70
N PRO A 114 -5.36 1.36 4.92
CA PRO A 114 -4.93 2.06 6.13
C PRO A 114 -3.41 2.11 6.32
N ASP A 115 -2.69 1.06 5.95
CA ASP A 115 -1.24 0.98 6.06
C ASP A 115 -0.48 1.92 5.10
N GLY A 116 -1.16 2.42 4.07
CA GLY A 116 -0.64 3.43 3.15
C GLY A 116 -0.99 4.87 3.54
N GLN A 117 -1.83 5.07 4.54
CA GLN A 117 -2.27 6.39 5.00
C GLN A 117 -1.22 6.99 5.94
N ALA A 118 -0.77 8.23 5.65
CA ALA A 118 0.34 8.85 6.38
C ALA A 118 0.05 9.01 7.88
N ASN A 119 -1.13 9.51 8.23
CA ASN A 119 -1.57 9.67 9.62
C ASN A 119 -1.66 8.32 10.37
N GLU A 120 -2.18 7.27 9.73
CA GLU A 120 -2.26 5.93 10.33
C GLU A 120 -0.87 5.32 10.53
N PHE A 121 0.05 5.53 9.60
CA PHE A 121 1.44 5.11 9.73
C PHE A 121 2.10 5.84 10.91
N PHE A 122 2.00 7.17 10.96
CA PHE A 122 2.62 7.99 11.99
C PHE A 122 2.06 7.64 13.38
N ASP A 123 0.75 7.55 13.50
CA ASP A 123 0.07 7.22 14.76
C ASP A 123 0.41 5.83 15.29
N GLY A 124 0.72 4.90 14.41
CA GLY A 124 1.16 3.54 14.75
C GLY A 124 2.61 3.42 15.21
N LEU A 125 3.43 4.50 15.10
CA LEU A 125 4.83 4.49 15.52
C LEU A 125 4.97 4.56 17.05
N ASN A 126 6.11 4.06 17.55
CA ASN A 126 6.52 4.26 18.94
C ASN A 126 6.88 5.72 19.22
N ASP A 127 6.73 6.17 20.46
CA ASP A 127 6.93 7.57 20.85
C ASP A 127 8.32 8.10 20.48
N ASP A 128 9.38 7.31 20.71
CA ASP A 128 10.76 7.68 20.34
C ASP A 128 10.92 7.93 18.83
N ILE A 129 10.20 7.16 18.02
CA ILE A 129 10.22 7.31 16.56
C ILE A 129 9.40 8.53 16.15
N LYS A 130 8.23 8.76 16.77
CA LYS A 130 7.42 9.95 16.55
C LYS A 130 8.20 11.23 16.87
N GLU A 131 8.95 11.25 17.98
CA GLU A 131 9.80 12.37 18.33
C GLU A 131 10.86 12.64 17.25
N ALA A 132 11.51 11.59 16.76
CA ALA A 132 12.48 11.70 15.67
C ALA A 132 11.84 12.23 14.39
N PHE A 133 10.70 11.69 13.95
CA PHE A 133 9.98 12.16 12.77
C PHE A 133 9.56 13.62 12.91
N SER A 134 9.03 14.00 14.08
CA SER A 134 8.62 15.38 14.36
C SER A 134 9.82 16.35 14.33
N ALA A 135 10.99 15.93 14.80
CA ALA A 135 12.21 16.73 14.75
C ALA A 135 12.69 16.98 13.30
N TYR A 136 12.39 16.08 12.38
CA TYR A 136 12.67 16.23 10.95
C TYR A 136 11.52 16.92 10.18
N GLY A 137 10.37 17.18 10.81
CA GLY A 137 9.18 17.72 10.14
C GLY A 137 8.59 16.76 9.11
N ALA A 138 8.69 15.45 9.37
CA ALA A 138 8.25 14.35 8.50
C ALA A 138 7.15 13.54 9.16
N GLU A 139 6.25 12.99 8.36
CA GLU A 139 5.20 12.04 8.79
C GLU A 139 5.48 10.63 8.26
N THR A 140 6.23 10.53 7.17
CA THR A 140 6.60 9.26 6.55
C THR A 140 8.10 9.16 6.29
N TYR A 141 8.60 7.95 6.05
CA TYR A 141 10.00 7.78 5.64
C TYR A 141 10.31 8.45 4.29
N VAL A 142 9.32 8.56 3.41
CA VAL A 142 9.48 9.20 2.10
C VAL A 142 9.74 10.70 2.26
N ASP A 143 9.12 11.36 3.23
CA ASP A 143 9.37 12.77 3.54
C ASP A 143 10.82 13.02 3.96
N MET A 144 11.41 12.07 4.68
CA MET A 144 12.80 12.15 5.13
C MET A 144 13.81 11.80 4.03
N ILE A 145 13.48 10.82 3.20
CA ILE A 145 14.41 10.23 2.22
C ILE A 145 14.22 10.85 0.85
N GLY A 146 13.01 11.31 0.54
CA GLY A 146 12.57 11.70 -0.79
C GLY A 146 12.33 10.52 -1.71
N THR A 147 11.72 10.78 -2.84
CA THR A 147 11.42 9.79 -3.88
C THR A 147 12.22 10.09 -5.14
N ASN A 148 12.81 9.08 -5.73
CA ASN A 148 13.46 9.16 -7.02
C ASN A 148 12.60 8.50 -8.09
N GLU A 149 12.78 8.95 -9.33
CA GLU A 149 12.15 8.27 -10.47
C GLU A 149 12.72 6.86 -10.62
N ALA A 150 11.87 5.94 -11.04
CA ALA A 150 12.31 4.59 -11.38
C ALA A 150 13.38 4.63 -12.49
N PRO A 151 14.36 3.74 -12.48
CA PRO A 151 15.51 3.77 -13.40
C PRO A 151 15.16 3.53 -14.89
N GLY A 152 13.93 3.70 -15.30
CA GLY A 152 13.51 3.67 -16.70
C GLY A 152 13.79 2.35 -17.40
N ALA A 153 14.41 2.43 -18.59
CA ALA A 153 14.70 1.26 -19.44
C ALA A 153 15.68 0.24 -18.82
N TRP A 154 16.39 0.62 -17.75
CA TRP A 154 17.28 -0.28 -17.03
C TRP A 154 16.56 -1.17 -16.01
N TYR A 155 15.31 -0.85 -15.70
CA TYR A 155 14.52 -1.65 -14.75
C TYR A 155 14.38 -3.13 -15.17
N PRO A 156 14.16 -3.48 -16.46
CA PRO A 156 14.19 -4.87 -16.89
C PRO A 156 15.54 -5.57 -16.64
N MET A 157 16.64 -4.85 -16.79
CA MET A 157 17.98 -5.40 -16.53
C MET A 157 18.18 -5.81 -15.07
N TRP A 158 17.60 -5.04 -14.14
CA TRP A 158 17.62 -5.40 -12.73
C TRP A 158 16.84 -6.68 -12.44
N SER A 159 15.71 -6.88 -13.10
CA SER A 159 14.92 -8.12 -12.99
C SER A 159 15.66 -9.34 -13.53
N TYR A 160 16.53 -9.15 -14.53
CA TYR A 160 17.36 -10.20 -15.09
C TYR A 160 18.66 -10.44 -14.29
N SER A 161 18.99 -9.59 -13.31
CA SER A 161 20.23 -9.74 -12.52
C SER A 161 20.28 -11.07 -11.75
N ASN A 162 19.14 -11.60 -11.34
CA ASN A 162 19.05 -12.91 -10.70
C ASN A 162 19.35 -14.07 -11.67
N GLY A 163 19.11 -13.90 -12.97
CA GLY A 163 19.52 -14.84 -14.01
C GLY A 163 21.01 -14.77 -14.32
N PHE A 164 21.57 -13.57 -14.28
CA PHE A 164 23.00 -13.34 -14.50
C PHE A 164 23.88 -13.97 -13.43
N THR A 165 23.47 -13.96 -12.17
CA THR A 165 24.24 -14.60 -11.09
C THR A 165 24.31 -16.11 -11.26
N THR A 166 23.29 -16.75 -11.78
CA THR A 166 23.28 -18.21 -12.01
C THR A 166 24.16 -18.60 -13.19
N ASP A 167 24.23 -17.77 -14.23
CA ASP A 167 25.04 -18.03 -15.43
C ASP A 167 26.51 -17.62 -15.24
N THR A 168 26.79 -16.67 -14.34
CA THR A 168 28.18 -16.20 -14.09
C THR A 168 28.88 -17.01 -12.99
N GLU A 169 28.17 -17.72 -12.12
CA GLU A 169 28.77 -18.66 -11.16
C GLU A 169 29.19 -20.00 -11.80
N GLY A 170 28.81 -20.24 -13.05
CA GLY A 170 29.13 -21.43 -13.81
C GLY A 170 30.26 -21.26 -14.83
N GLY A 171 30.89 -20.07 -14.83
CA GLY A 171 32.00 -19.75 -15.76
C GLY A 171 33.34 -19.65 -15.06
#